data_b7dbccde6ef5878f597ae8e023fbe243
#
_entry.id   b7dbccde6ef5878f597ae8e023fbe243
#
_cell.length_a   1.000
_cell.length_b   1.000
_cell.length_c   1.000
_cell.angle_alpha   90.00
_cell.angle_beta   90.00
_cell.angle_gamma   90.00
#
_symmetry.space_group_name_H-M   'P 1'
#
loop_
_entity.id
_entity.type
_entity.pdbx_description
1 polymer ?
#
loop_
_entity_poly.entity_id
_entity_poly.type
_entity_poly.pdbx_seq_one_letter_code
_entity_poly.pdbx_strand_id
1 'polypeptide(L)'
;MKKVNFDVKLPAFVERIVYVDNYGARPYCYTIEDASRNADAINRAINYISEKGGGTVVIPEGIWFTAPIEIKSDVELRIEKNAILKFSKDIDQYPLIITNYEGQECIRAKSPITAENAINIGITGGGVIDGSGDLWRPVKQFKLTDRQWEALMKKSQYIIDTKGGSIWMPTESSFKGNEHNIQLDAENALEKASEYYDFYRPVMVSLRHCKRILLDGVTFMNSPAWNIHPFFCKNLTVRNVTVSNPYYCLLYTSPSPRD
;
A
#
# COMPACT_ATOMS: atom_id res chain seq x y z
N MET A 1 7.61 -36.18 -15.87
CA MET A 1 6.91 -35.00 -15.33
C MET A 1 5.92 -34.48 -16.36
N LYS A 2 4.62 -34.38 -16.05
CA LYS A 2 3.64 -33.76 -16.95
C LYS A 2 3.93 -32.22 -16.99
N LYS A 3 4.18 -31.69 -18.18
CA LYS A 3 4.32 -30.26 -18.40
C LYS A 3 2.95 -29.62 -18.13
N VAL A 4 2.80 -28.90 -17.04
CA VAL A 4 1.58 -28.12 -16.75
C VAL A 4 1.71 -26.79 -17.48
N ASN A 5 0.91 -26.59 -18.50
CA ASN A 5 0.81 -25.32 -19.21
C ASN A 5 -0.14 -24.41 -18.42
N PHE A 6 0.37 -23.30 -17.88
CA PHE A 6 -0.43 -22.23 -17.28
C PHE A 6 -0.66 -21.15 -18.33
N ASP A 7 -1.92 -20.95 -18.73
CA ASP A 7 -2.33 -19.83 -19.57
C ASP A 7 -2.83 -18.68 -18.64
N VAL A 8 -1.91 -17.78 -18.28
CA VAL A 8 -2.25 -16.61 -17.46
C VAL A 8 -2.76 -15.49 -18.37
N LYS A 9 -4.04 -15.18 -18.26
CA LYS A 9 -4.70 -14.14 -19.08
C LYS A 9 -4.32 -12.76 -18.57
N LEU A 10 -3.70 -11.96 -19.43
CA LEU A 10 -3.43 -10.55 -19.16
C LEU A 10 -4.72 -9.71 -19.26
N PRO A 11 -4.79 -8.57 -18.57
CA PRO A 11 -5.83 -7.58 -18.83
C PRO A 11 -5.64 -6.96 -20.21
N ALA A 12 -6.75 -6.50 -20.81
CA ALA A 12 -6.75 -5.69 -22.02
C ALA A 12 -7.49 -4.39 -21.72
N PHE A 13 -6.90 -3.27 -22.09
CA PHE A 13 -7.47 -1.95 -21.89
C PHE A 13 -7.85 -1.32 -23.23
N VAL A 14 -8.97 -0.61 -23.27
CA VAL A 14 -9.36 0.15 -24.46
C VAL A 14 -8.48 1.39 -24.61
N GLU A 15 -8.32 1.87 -25.84
CA GLU A 15 -7.55 3.08 -26.17
C GLU A 15 -8.29 4.36 -25.75
N ARG A 16 -8.46 4.54 -24.46
CA ARG A 16 -9.00 5.76 -23.85
C ARG A 16 -8.04 6.18 -22.75
N ILE A 17 -7.53 7.40 -22.83
CA ILE A 17 -6.51 7.91 -21.92
C ILE A 17 -7.03 9.20 -21.30
N VAL A 18 -6.89 9.31 -19.98
CA VAL A 18 -7.12 10.54 -19.23
C VAL A 18 -5.94 10.81 -18.29
N TYR A 19 -5.69 12.08 -18.07
CA TYR A 19 -4.64 12.57 -17.17
C TYR A 19 -5.27 13.11 -15.90
N VAL A 20 -4.66 12.83 -14.74
CA VAL A 20 -5.23 13.20 -13.42
C VAL A 20 -5.30 14.71 -13.19
N ASP A 21 -4.44 15.49 -13.83
CA ASP A 21 -4.47 16.96 -13.80
C ASP A 21 -5.75 17.54 -14.45
N ASN A 22 -6.31 16.89 -15.46
CA ASN A 22 -7.60 17.23 -16.06
C ASN A 22 -8.78 17.07 -15.08
N TYR A 23 -8.57 16.33 -13.97
CA TYR A 23 -9.53 16.12 -12.89
C TYR A 23 -9.25 16.96 -11.66
N GLY A 24 -8.23 17.84 -11.73
CA GLY A 24 -7.90 18.79 -10.67
C GLY A 24 -6.77 18.35 -9.74
N ALA A 25 -6.10 17.24 -10.01
CA ALA A 25 -4.87 16.90 -9.31
C ALA A 25 -3.76 17.90 -9.66
N ARG A 26 -2.84 18.14 -8.73
CA ARG A 26 -1.71 19.05 -8.92
C ARG A 26 -0.44 18.43 -8.35
N PRO A 27 0.67 18.43 -9.13
CA PRO A 27 1.96 17.97 -8.63
C PRO A 27 2.60 19.04 -7.73
N TYR A 28 3.64 18.63 -6.98
CA TYR A 28 4.48 19.51 -6.14
C TYR A 28 3.74 20.27 -5.03
N CYS A 29 2.59 19.75 -4.61
CA CYS A 29 1.80 20.27 -3.49
C CYS A 29 1.79 19.23 -2.38
N TYR A 30 2.05 19.60 -1.11
CA TYR A 30 2.39 18.65 -0.05
C TYR A 30 1.60 18.86 1.25
N THR A 31 0.53 19.64 1.25
CA THR A 31 -0.35 19.75 2.41
C THR A 31 -1.30 18.54 2.50
N ILE A 32 -1.93 18.35 3.65
CA ILE A 32 -2.93 17.28 3.85
C ILE A 32 -4.13 17.51 2.92
N GLU A 33 -4.56 18.77 2.75
CA GLU A 33 -5.63 19.15 1.84
C GLU A 33 -5.25 18.86 0.37
N ASP A 34 -3.98 19.05 0.02
CA ASP A 34 -3.47 18.67 -1.31
C ASP A 34 -3.54 17.18 -1.53
N ALA A 35 -3.18 16.37 -0.53
CA ALA A 35 -3.28 14.91 -0.61
C ALA A 35 -4.72 14.47 -0.82
N SER A 36 -5.67 15.02 -0.07
CA SER A 36 -7.10 14.72 -0.22
C SER A 36 -7.62 15.15 -1.59
N ARG A 37 -7.31 16.38 -2.03
CA ARG A 37 -7.71 16.87 -3.36
C ARG A 37 -7.17 15.99 -4.48
N ASN A 38 -5.90 15.58 -4.41
CA ASN A 38 -5.29 14.74 -5.43
C ASN A 38 -5.89 13.32 -5.42
N ALA A 39 -6.14 12.75 -4.25
CA ALA A 39 -6.83 11.45 -4.15
C ALA A 39 -8.23 11.50 -4.76
N ASP A 40 -9.00 12.55 -4.47
CA ASP A 40 -10.33 12.75 -5.05
C ASP A 40 -10.27 12.90 -6.57
N ALA A 41 -9.30 13.66 -7.09
CA ALA A 41 -9.10 13.84 -8.52
C ALA A 41 -8.72 12.51 -9.21
N ILE A 42 -7.79 11.75 -8.63
CA ILE A 42 -7.38 10.44 -9.14
C ILE A 42 -8.57 9.47 -9.11
N ASN A 43 -9.30 9.40 -8.00
CA ASN A 43 -10.47 8.53 -7.88
C ASN A 43 -11.59 8.92 -8.85
N ARG A 44 -11.83 10.22 -9.10
CA ARG A 44 -12.77 10.68 -10.15
C ARG A 44 -12.33 10.23 -11.53
N ALA A 45 -11.04 10.33 -11.86
CA ALA A 45 -10.51 9.86 -13.13
C ALA A 45 -10.70 8.35 -13.32
N ILE A 46 -10.40 7.57 -12.26
CA ILE A 46 -10.58 6.11 -12.23
C ILE A 46 -12.06 5.73 -12.43
N ASN A 47 -12.96 6.36 -11.67
CA ASN A 47 -14.40 6.10 -11.77
C ASN A 47 -14.93 6.45 -13.16
N TYR A 48 -14.57 7.62 -13.69
CA TYR A 48 -14.97 8.03 -15.04
C TYR A 48 -14.53 7.03 -16.11
N ILE A 49 -13.27 6.60 -16.08
CA ILE A 49 -12.74 5.63 -17.06
C ILE A 49 -13.45 4.27 -16.91
N SER A 50 -13.64 3.78 -15.70
CA SER A 50 -14.34 2.51 -15.46
C SER A 50 -15.79 2.55 -15.96
N GLU A 51 -16.53 3.62 -15.68
CA GLU A 51 -17.91 3.84 -16.13
C GLU A 51 -18.04 3.94 -17.68
N LYS A 52 -16.99 4.42 -18.33
CA LYS A 52 -16.92 4.50 -19.80
C LYS A 52 -16.49 3.19 -20.48
N GLY A 53 -16.38 2.10 -19.73
CA GLY A 53 -15.98 0.80 -20.23
C GLY A 53 -14.47 0.59 -20.29
N GLY A 54 -13.71 1.33 -19.49
CA GLY A 54 -12.29 1.12 -19.29
C GLY A 54 -11.36 2.08 -20.02
N GLY A 55 -10.07 1.95 -19.73
CA GLY A 55 -8.98 2.75 -20.31
C GLY A 55 -7.82 2.97 -19.34
N THR A 56 -7.02 4.00 -19.61
CA THR A 56 -5.82 4.34 -18.87
C THR A 56 -5.98 5.67 -18.15
N VAL A 57 -5.73 5.68 -16.85
CA VAL A 57 -5.54 6.87 -16.02
C VAL A 57 -4.06 7.12 -15.85
N VAL A 58 -3.57 8.25 -16.30
CA VAL A 58 -2.14 8.59 -16.31
C VAL A 58 -1.82 9.54 -15.17
N ILE A 59 -0.80 9.16 -14.38
CA ILE A 59 -0.07 10.03 -13.47
C ILE A 59 1.17 10.53 -14.23
N PRO A 60 1.17 11.75 -14.74
CA PRO A 60 2.29 12.25 -15.54
C PRO A 60 3.52 12.58 -14.69
N GLU A 61 4.62 12.94 -15.34
CA GLU A 61 5.86 13.35 -14.67
C GLU A 61 5.62 14.36 -13.56
N GLY A 62 6.30 14.19 -12.43
CA GLY A 62 6.22 15.06 -11.24
C GLY A 62 6.04 14.30 -9.94
N ILE A 63 5.93 15.03 -8.84
CA ILE A 63 5.67 14.46 -7.50
C ILE A 63 4.21 14.75 -7.13
N TRP A 64 3.43 13.69 -7.03
CA TRP A 64 1.99 13.72 -6.77
C TRP A 64 1.71 13.23 -5.36
N PHE A 65 1.47 14.15 -4.45
CA PHE A 65 1.15 13.83 -3.06
C PHE A 65 -0.34 13.50 -2.94
N THR A 66 -0.67 12.32 -2.40
CA THR A 66 -2.04 11.80 -2.41
C THR A 66 -2.41 11.07 -1.12
N ALA A 67 -3.69 10.94 -0.86
CA ALA A 67 -4.31 10.03 0.11
C ALA A 67 -4.71 8.71 -0.60
N PRO A 68 -5.35 7.75 0.10
CA PRO A 68 -5.71 6.46 -0.50
C PRO A 68 -6.56 6.54 -1.77
N ILE A 69 -6.25 5.68 -2.73
CA ILE A 69 -6.96 5.55 -4.01
C ILE A 69 -7.49 4.14 -4.21
N GLU A 70 -8.55 4.01 -5.04
CA GLU A 70 -9.19 2.74 -5.32
C GLU A 70 -9.27 2.47 -6.84
N ILE A 71 -8.65 1.37 -7.28
CA ILE A 71 -8.69 0.97 -8.69
C ILE A 71 -9.97 0.18 -8.96
N LYS A 72 -10.68 0.55 -10.02
CA LYS A 72 -11.91 -0.09 -10.49
C LYS A 72 -11.66 -1.01 -11.69
N SER A 73 -12.66 -1.80 -12.05
CA SER A 73 -12.57 -2.70 -13.20
C SER A 73 -12.25 -1.96 -14.51
N ASP A 74 -11.52 -2.63 -15.37
CA ASP A 74 -11.13 -2.18 -16.71
C ASP A 74 -10.22 -0.93 -16.70
N VAL A 75 -9.52 -0.65 -15.59
CA VAL A 75 -8.64 0.52 -15.43
C VAL A 75 -7.17 0.12 -15.36
N GLU A 76 -6.36 0.75 -16.19
CA GLU A 76 -4.92 0.84 -16.07
C GLU A 76 -4.55 2.14 -15.37
N LEU A 77 -3.92 2.07 -14.20
CA LEU A 77 -3.25 3.21 -13.56
C LEU A 77 -1.79 3.24 -14.04
N ARG A 78 -1.45 4.18 -14.88
CA ARG A 78 -0.10 4.32 -15.44
C ARG A 78 0.66 5.43 -14.73
N ILE A 79 1.76 5.05 -14.09
CA ILE A 79 2.69 5.99 -13.45
C ILE A 79 3.83 6.24 -14.44
N GLU A 80 3.88 7.41 -15.04
CA GLU A 80 4.89 7.71 -16.06
C GLU A 80 6.32 7.69 -15.49
N LYS A 81 7.30 7.50 -16.37
CA LYS A 81 8.69 7.65 -16.01
C LYS A 81 8.92 9.06 -15.45
N ASN A 82 9.70 9.17 -14.38
CA ASN A 82 9.89 10.41 -13.59
C ASN A 82 8.66 10.89 -12.82
N ALA A 83 7.58 10.12 -12.75
CA ALA A 83 6.48 10.37 -11.83
C ALA A 83 6.73 9.68 -10.49
N ILE A 84 6.40 10.37 -9.39
CA ILE A 84 6.37 9.82 -8.04
C ILE A 84 4.96 10.03 -7.49
N LEU A 85 4.23 8.95 -7.29
CA LEU A 85 2.96 8.97 -6.56
C LEU A 85 3.29 8.71 -5.08
N LYS A 86 3.27 9.77 -4.28
CA LYS A 86 3.67 9.73 -2.86
C LYS A 86 2.46 9.82 -1.97
N PHE A 87 2.29 8.83 -1.12
CA PHE A 87 1.18 8.77 -0.19
C PHE A 87 1.41 9.63 1.06
N SER A 88 0.35 10.25 1.55
CA SER A 88 0.33 11.00 2.79
C SER A 88 0.77 10.14 3.99
N LYS A 89 1.32 10.81 5.00
CA LYS A 89 1.60 10.22 6.33
C LYS A 89 0.53 10.57 7.35
N ASP A 90 -0.50 11.27 6.94
CA ASP A 90 -1.60 11.63 7.83
C ASP A 90 -2.53 10.44 8.04
N ILE A 91 -2.56 9.95 9.26
CA ILE A 91 -3.34 8.75 9.62
C ILE A 91 -4.85 8.97 9.51
N ASP A 92 -5.34 10.21 9.66
CA ASP A 92 -6.76 10.51 9.56
C ASP A 92 -7.33 10.29 8.15
N GLN A 93 -6.43 10.21 7.14
CA GLN A 93 -6.81 9.87 5.77
C GLN A 93 -6.96 8.35 5.51
N TYR A 94 -6.64 7.52 6.50
CA TYR A 94 -6.66 6.06 6.38
C TYR A 94 -7.63 5.44 7.39
N PRO A 95 -8.94 5.41 7.14
CA PRO A 95 -9.89 4.84 8.07
C PRO A 95 -9.56 3.38 8.39
N LEU A 96 -9.82 2.97 9.63
CA LEU A 96 -9.77 1.57 10.02
C LEU A 96 -10.90 0.80 9.34
N ILE A 97 -10.56 -0.35 8.79
CA ILE A 97 -11.50 -1.23 8.08
C ILE A 97 -11.29 -2.68 8.51
N ILE A 98 -12.32 -3.51 8.36
CA ILE A 98 -12.20 -4.95 8.43
C ILE A 98 -11.71 -5.45 7.07
N THR A 99 -10.62 -6.20 7.06
CA THR A 99 -9.97 -6.70 5.84
C THR A 99 -9.28 -8.04 6.12
N ASN A 100 -8.46 -8.52 5.18
CA ASN A 100 -7.68 -9.74 5.35
C ASN A 100 -6.19 -9.44 5.42
N TYR A 101 -5.51 -10.09 6.36
CA TYR A 101 -4.07 -10.04 6.50
C TYR A 101 -3.56 -11.42 7.00
N GLU A 102 -2.49 -11.93 6.40
CA GLU A 102 -1.97 -13.29 6.70
C GLU A 102 -3.03 -14.41 6.58
N GLY A 103 -4.00 -14.23 5.68
CA GLY A 103 -5.07 -15.20 5.45
C GLY A 103 -6.22 -15.16 6.47
N GLN A 104 -6.16 -14.24 7.43
CA GLN A 104 -7.19 -14.06 8.46
C GLN A 104 -7.91 -12.72 8.30
N GLU A 105 -9.17 -12.69 8.71
CA GLU A 105 -9.91 -11.44 8.83
C GLU A 105 -9.40 -10.65 10.02
N CYS A 106 -9.16 -9.35 9.84
CA CYS A 106 -8.60 -8.49 10.88
C CYS A 106 -8.91 -7.01 10.63
N ILE A 107 -8.70 -6.18 11.65
CA ILE A 107 -8.73 -4.73 11.52
C ILE A 107 -7.39 -4.24 10.97
N ARG A 108 -7.44 -3.34 9.99
CA ARG A 108 -6.27 -2.62 9.46
C ARG A 108 -6.68 -1.22 9.01
N ALA A 109 -5.73 -0.29 8.96
CA ALA A 109 -5.93 0.95 8.23
C ALA A 109 -6.10 0.68 6.73
N LYS A 110 -6.94 1.45 6.05
CA LYS A 110 -7.16 1.34 4.60
C LYS A 110 -5.84 1.45 3.85
N SER A 111 -5.63 0.57 2.89
CA SER A 111 -4.39 0.56 2.11
C SER A 111 -4.27 1.79 1.21
N PRO A 112 -3.04 2.32 0.98
CA PRO A 112 -2.78 3.38 0.00
C PRO A 112 -3.40 3.10 -1.36
N ILE A 113 -3.26 1.88 -1.88
CA ILE A 113 -3.92 1.44 -3.11
C ILE A 113 -4.78 0.23 -2.83
N THR A 114 -6.06 0.30 -3.20
CA THR A 114 -7.00 -0.81 -3.06
C THR A 114 -7.64 -1.16 -4.39
N ALA A 115 -7.98 -2.44 -4.57
CA ALA A 115 -8.93 -2.91 -5.56
C ALA A 115 -9.68 -4.11 -4.98
N GLU A 116 -11.00 -4.12 -5.11
CA GLU A 116 -11.84 -5.20 -4.62
C GLU A 116 -12.84 -5.64 -5.68
N ASN A 117 -12.96 -6.96 -5.88
CA ASN A 117 -13.83 -7.58 -6.90
C ASN A 117 -13.62 -7.04 -8.33
N ALA A 118 -12.47 -6.41 -8.59
CA ALA A 118 -12.17 -5.76 -9.86
C ALA A 118 -11.62 -6.76 -10.89
N ILE A 119 -11.91 -6.49 -12.16
CA ILE A 119 -11.48 -7.32 -13.28
C ILE A 119 -10.77 -6.43 -14.31
N ASN A 120 -9.72 -6.94 -14.97
CA ASN A 120 -8.89 -6.16 -15.90
C ASN A 120 -8.32 -4.91 -15.26
N ILE A 121 -7.41 -5.06 -14.33
CA ILE A 121 -6.75 -3.93 -13.67
C ILE A 121 -5.25 -3.95 -13.93
N GLY A 122 -4.68 -2.76 -14.03
CA GLY A 122 -3.23 -2.59 -14.22
C GLY A 122 -2.66 -1.50 -13.32
N ILE A 123 -1.44 -1.71 -12.84
CA ILE A 123 -0.56 -0.66 -12.32
C ILE A 123 0.72 -0.78 -13.13
N THR A 124 0.98 0.19 -13.99
CA THR A 124 2.01 0.10 -15.01
C THR A 124 2.86 1.36 -15.11
N GLY A 125 3.85 1.33 -15.99
CA GLY A 125 4.71 2.48 -16.30
C GLY A 125 6.12 2.33 -15.73
N GLY A 126 6.85 3.44 -15.65
CA GLY A 126 8.25 3.46 -15.18
C GLY A 126 8.47 4.31 -13.94
N GLY A 127 7.39 4.74 -13.29
CA GLY A 127 7.43 5.63 -12.15
C GLY A 127 7.53 4.93 -10.81
N VAL A 128 7.46 5.74 -9.75
CA VAL A 128 7.61 5.30 -8.36
C VAL A 128 6.30 5.51 -7.59
N ILE A 129 5.94 4.54 -6.79
CA ILE A 129 4.85 4.61 -5.81
C ILE A 129 5.49 4.52 -4.42
N ASP A 130 5.44 5.63 -3.66
CA ASP A 130 6.03 5.76 -2.33
C ASP A 130 4.94 5.72 -1.26
N GLY A 131 4.90 4.65 -0.47
CA GLY A 131 3.92 4.44 0.59
C GLY A 131 4.18 5.21 1.88
N SER A 132 5.28 5.99 1.97
CA SER A 132 5.66 6.77 3.16
C SER A 132 5.59 5.98 4.49
N GLY A 133 5.98 4.69 4.44
CA GLY A 133 5.74 3.74 5.53
C GLY A 133 6.64 3.89 6.77
N ASP A 134 7.54 4.86 6.78
CA ASP A 134 8.44 5.12 7.90
C ASP A 134 7.71 5.56 9.19
N LEU A 135 6.52 6.14 9.07
CA LEU A 135 5.67 6.47 10.20
C LEU A 135 5.14 5.23 10.94
N TRP A 136 4.87 4.17 10.18
CA TRP A 136 4.16 3.00 10.68
C TRP A 136 5.07 1.89 11.20
N ARG A 137 6.33 1.84 10.73
CA ARG A 137 7.14 0.64 10.87
C ARG A 137 7.85 0.53 12.21
N PRO A 138 7.61 -0.56 12.99
CA PRO A 138 8.49 -0.94 14.09
C PRO A 138 9.85 -1.39 13.55
N VAL A 139 10.89 -1.23 14.35
CA VAL A 139 12.26 -1.52 13.95
C VAL A 139 12.91 -2.49 14.93
N LYS A 140 13.40 -3.61 14.43
CA LYS A 140 14.14 -4.60 15.22
C LYS A 140 15.59 -4.14 15.41
N GLN A 141 16.08 -4.16 16.64
CA GLN A 141 17.41 -3.69 17.02
C GLN A 141 18.53 -4.33 16.18
N PHE A 142 18.47 -5.64 15.94
CA PHE A 142 19.51 -6.36 15.19
C PHE A 142 19.66 -5.92 13.71
N LYS A 143 18.76 -5.10 13.20
CA LYS A 143 18.83 -4.54 11.84
C LYS A 143 19.62 -3.24 11.75
N LEU A 144 20.06 -2.73 12.87
CA LEU A 144 20.68 -1.42 12.99
C LEU A 144 22.06 -1.53 13.61
N THR A 145 22.88 -0.53 13.33
CA THR A 145 24.08 -0.27 14.12
C THR A 145 23.69 0.37 15.46
N ASP A 146 24.55 0.27 16.46
CA ASP A 146 24.31 0.87 17.80
C ASP A 146 23.97 2.36 17.69
N ARG A 147 24.70 3.10 16.87
CA ARG A 147 24.44 4.53 16.63
C ARG A 147 23.05 4.80 16.04
N GLN A 148 22.58 3.95 15.13
CA GLN A 148 21.23 4.09 14.54
C GLN A 148 20.16 3.74 15.59
N TRP A 149 20.41 2.72 16.40
CA TRP A 149 19.51 2.35 17.49
C TRP A 149 19.38 3.47 18.52
N GLU A 150 20.50 4.02 18.99
CA GLU A 150 20.51 5.18 19.89
C GLU A 150 19.75 6.39 19.31
N ALA A 151 19.89 6.62 18.01
CA ALA A 151 19.14 7.69 17.32
C ALA A 151 17.62 7.45 17.29
N LEU A 152 17.18 6.19 17.20
CA LEU A 152 15.76 5.85 17.31
C LEU A 152 15.25 6.02 18.75
N MET A 153 16.04 5.59 19.74
CA MET A 153 15.70 5.75 21.16
C MET A 153 15.46 7.20 21.58
N LYS A 154 16.07 8.15 20.86
CA LYS A 154 15.81 9.59 21.05
C LYS A 154 14.46 10.05 20.49
N LYS A 155 13.89 9.31 19.53
CA LYS A 155 12.58 9.64 18.93
C LYS A 155 11.42 9.09 19.73
N SER A 156 11.56 7.89 20.28
CA SER A 156 10.55 7.22 21.08
C SER A 156 11.22 6.26 22.06
N GLN A 157 10.63 6.12 23.24
CA GLN A 157 11.09 5.18 24.30
C GLN A 157 10.27 3.89 24.31
N TYR A 158 9.37 3.69 23.35
CA TYR A 158 8.49 2.52 23.31
C TYR A 158 9.24 1.32 22.74
N ILE A 159 9.63 0.40 23.62
CA ILE A 159 10.40 -0.80 23.29
C ILE A 159 9.64 -2.04 23.74
N ILE A 160 9.58 -3.03 22.87
CA ILE A 160 9.07 -4.37 23.17
C ILE A 160 10.27 -5.32 23.18
N ASP A 161 10.52 -5.94 24.31
CA ASP A 161 11.55 -6.96 24.43
C ASP A 161 10.98 -8.33 24.09
N THR A 162 11.65 -9.02 23.18
CA THR A 162 11.27 -10.35 22.71
C THR A 162 12.45 -11.30 22.85
N LYS A 163 12.20 -12.62 22.77
CA LYS A 163 13.28 -13.62 22.72
C LYS A 163 14.25 -13.41 21.54
N GLY A 164 13.83 -12.71 20.50
CA GLY A 164 14.62 -12.37 19.31
C GLY A 164 15.27 -10.99 19.35
N GLY A 165 15.28 -10.30 20.51
CA GLY A 165 15.82 -8.96 20.69
C GLY A 165 14.74 -7.88 20.79
N SER A 166 15.18 -6.65 21.00
CA SER A 166 14.31 -5.50 21.22
C SER A 166 13.72 -4.98 19.91
N ILE A 167 12.48 -4.52 19.96
CA ILE A 167 11.74 -3.89 18.85
C ILE A 167 11.35 -2.48 19.27
N TRP A 168 11.84 -1.49 18.53
CA TRP A 168 11.42 -0.11 18.69
C TRP A 168 10.07 0.12 18.02
N MET A 169 9.15 0.78 18.73
CA MET A 169 7.83 1.16 18.21
C MET A 169 7.78 2.67 17.98
N PRO A 170 7.22 3.13 16.84
CA PRO A 170 7.25 4.56 16.47
C PRO A 170 6.38 5.43 17.39
N THR A 171 5.29 4.90 17.94
CA THR A 171 4.32 5.63 18.75
C THR A 171 3.83 4.81 19.95
N GLU A 172 3.24 5.49 20.93
CA GLU A 172 2.58 4.85 22.08
C GLU A 172 1.41 3.95 21.63
N SER A 173 0.63 4.43 20.68
CA SER A 173 -0.50 3.70 20.07
C SER A 173 -0.04 2.37 19.46
N SER A 174 1.05 2.37 18.70
CA SER A 174 1.62 1.13 18.13
C SER A 174 2.18 0.19 19.21
N PHE A 175 2.76 0.72 20.29
CA PHE A 175 3.27 -0.06 21.42
C PHE A 175 2.14 -0.72 22.19
N LYS A 176 1.14 0.04 22.62
CA LYS A 176 -0.02 -0.48 23.34
C LYS A 176 -0.82 -1.50 22.53
N GLY A 177 -0.98 -1.26 21.23
CA GLY A 177 -1.71 -2.16 20.33
C GLY A 177 -1.11 -3.56 20.23
N ASN A 178 0.20 -3.72 20.50
CA ASN A 178 0.83 -5.04 20.52
C ASN A 178 0.35 -5.93 21.68
N GLU A 179 -0.17 -5.34 22.75
CA GLU A 179 -0.66 -6.04 23.95
C GLU A 179 -2.17 -6.29 23.91
N HIS A 180 -2.89 -5.63 22.97
CA HIS A 180 -4.33 -5.67 22.88
C HIS A 180 -4.78 -6.47 21.66
N ASN A 181 -5.59 -7.50 21.90
CA ASN A 181 -6.24 -8.27 20.85
C ASN A 181 -7.72 -7.92 20.77
N ILE A 182 -8.08 -7.00 19.87
CA ILE A 182 -9.47 -6.61 19.64
C ILE A 182 -10.18 -7.71 18.85
N GLN A 183 -11.21 -8.31 19.43
CA GLN A 183 -12.06 -9.29 18.77
C GLN A 183 -12.95 -8.59 17.73
N LEU A 184 -13.07 -9.17 16.53
CA LEU A 184 -13.80 -8.56 15.41
C LEU A 184 -15.31 -8.51 15.62
N ASP A 185 -15.84 -9.45 16.38
CA ASP A 185 -17.26 -9.54 16.76
C ASP A 185 -17.63 -8.68 17.97
N ALA A 186 -16.65 -8.03 18.60
CA ALA A 186 -16.90 -7.11 19.69
C ALA A 186 -17.71 -5.91 19.23
N GLU A 187 -18.71 -5.53 20.03
CA GLU A 187 -19.41 -4.27 19.81
C GLU A 187 -18.42 -3.10 19.73
N ASN A 188 -18.57 -2.27 18.69
CA ASN A 188 -17.68 -1.13 18.41
C ASN A 188 -16.19 -1.51 18.21
N ALA A 189 -15.92 -2.66 17.58
CA ALA A 189 -14.54 -3.14 17.40
C ALA A 189 -13.63 -2.11 16.71
N LEU A 190 -14.09 -1.39 15.68
CA LEU A 190 -13.32 -0.35 14.99
C LEU A 190 -13.05 0.87 15.87
N GLU A 191 -14.03 1.27 16.70
CA GLU A 191 -13.88 2.38 17.64
C GLU A 191 -12.81 2.04 18.71
N LYS A 192 -12.91 0.86 19.32
CA LYS A 192 -11.90 0.38 20.27
C LYS A 192 -10.51 0.28 19.64
N ALA A 193 -10.44 -0.19 18.39
CA ALA A 193 -9.18 -0.29 17.66
C ALA A 193 -8.55 1.08 17.37
N SER A 194 -9.35 2.16 17.30
CA SER A 194 -8.83 3.51 17.05
C SER A 194 -7.87 4.01 18.12
N GLU A 195 -7.99 3.53 19.37
CA GLU A 195 -7.05 3.83 20.46
C GLU A 195 -5.63 3.30 20.17
N TYR A 196 -5.54 2.27 19.31
CA TYR A 196 -4.30 1.58 18.94
C TYR A 196 -4.01 1.71 17.45
N TYR A 197 -4.42 2.81 16.85
CA TYR A 197 -4.47 3.02 15.40
C TYR A 197 -3.17 2.64 14.68
N ASP A 198 -2.02 3.11 15.15
CA ASP A 198 -0.72 2.89 14.51
C ASP A 198 -0.26 1.42 14.51
N PHE A 199 -0.86 0.58 15.34
CA PHE A 199 -0.63 -0.86 15.32
C PHE A 199 -1.23 -1.52 14.08
N TYR A 200 -2.35 -1.00 13.57
CA TYR A 200 -3.09 -1.56 12.44
C TYR A 200 -2.56 -1.09 11.10
N ARG A 201 -1.27 -1.22 10.89
CA ARG A 201 -0.55 -0.79 9.69
C ARG A 201 -1.17 -1.34 8.42
N PRO A 202 -1.42 -0.51 7.37
CA PRO A 202 -1.95 -1.00 6.10
C PRO A 202 -0.89 -1.75 5.30
N VAL A 203 -1.32 -2.69 4.45
CA VAL A 203 -0.51 -3.12 3.31
C VAL A 203 -0.52 -1.99 2.27
N MET A 204 0.52 -1.89 1.43
CA MET A 204 0.60 -0.78 0.47
C MET A 204 -0.38 -0.95 -0.69
N VAL A 205 -0.42 -2.12 -1.29
CA VAL A 205 -1.33 -2.46 -2.38
C VAL A 205 -2.17 -3.67 -1.97
N SER A 206 -3.45 -3.45 -1.73
CA SER A 206 -4.41 -4.50 -1.36
C SER A 206 -5.30 -4.83 -2.56
N LEU A 207 -5.15 -6.04 -3.11
CA LEU A 207 -5.95 -6.55 -4.21
C LEU A 207 -6.77 -7.73 -3.72
N ARG A 208 -8.09 -7.58 -3.64
CA ARG A 208 -8.98 -8.61 -3.08
C ARG A 208 -9.98 -9.10 -4.13
N HIS A 209 -10.05 -10.44 -4.32
CA HIS A 209 -10.96 -11.09 -5.25
C HIS A 209 -10.89 -10.56 -6.69
N CYS A 210 -9.73 -10.07 -7.10
CA CYS A 210 -9.53 -9.47 -8.43
C CYS A 210 -9.13 -10.52 -9.48
N LYS A 211 -9.38 -10.22 -10.76
CA LYS A 211 -9.07 -11.10 -11.87
C LYS A 211 -8.41 -10.33 -13.02
N ARG A 212 -7.42 -10.96 -13.69
CA ARG A 212 -6.62 -10.39 -14.78
C ARG A 212 -5.96 -9.09 -14.35
N ILE A 213 -4.86 -9.24 -13.63
CA ILE A 213 -4.11 -8.17 -12.99
C ILE A 213 -2.74 -8.07 -13.63
N LEU A 214 -2.30 -6.88 -13.95
CA LEU A 214 -0.95 -6.60 -14.45
C LEU A 214 -0.26 -5.56 -13.56
N LEU A 215 0.88 -5.94 -12.98
CA LEU A 215 1.82 -5.01 -12.36
C LEU A 215 3.09 -5.04 -13.22
N ASP A 216 3.42 -3.91 -13.88
CA ASP A 216 4.51 -3.87 -14.87
C ASP A 216 5.32 -2.58 -14.83
N GLY A 217 6.63 -2.70 -14.61
CA GLY A 217 7.61 -1.62 -14.73
C GLY A 217 7.68 -0.65 -13.53
N VAL A 218 6.74 -0.70 -12.60
CA VAL A 218 6.62 0.24 -11.48
C VAL A 218 7.55 -0.12 -10.34
N THR A 219 8.09 0.90 -9.66
CA THR A 219 8.81 0.76 -8.40
C THR A 219 7.88 1.04 -7.23
N PHE A 220 7.67 0.05 -6.35
CA PHE A 220 6.97 0.21 -5.09
C PHE A 220 7.97 0.37 -3.96
N MET A 221 7.89 1.45 -3.20
CA MET A 221 8.82 1.71 -2.11
C MET A 221 8.16 2.20 -0.84
N ASN A 222 8.87 2.06 0.28
CA ASN A 222 8.46 2.55 1.60
C ASN A 222 7.06 2.08 2.03
N SER A 223 6.76 0.79 1.89
CA SER A 223 5.47 0.24 2.33
C SER A 223 5.29 0.33 3.86
N PRO A 224 4.10 0.68 4.37
CA PRO A 224 3.80 0.64 5.81
C PRO A 224 3.90 -0.75 6.44
N ALA A 225 3.42 -1.77 5.73
CA ALA A 225 3.53 -3.19 6.10
C ALA A 225 3.95 -4.01 4.87
N TRP A 226 3.23 -5.06 4.47
CA TRP A 226 3.51 -5.77 3.22
C TRP A 226 3.32 -4.86 2.01
N ASN A 227 4.12 -5.07 0.97
CA ASN A 227 4.12 -4.19 -0.18
C ASN A 227 2.95 -4.49 -1.13
N ILE A 228 2.90 -5.70 -1.67
CA ILE A 228 1.85 -6.15 -2.59
C ILE A 228 1.13 -7.34 -1.96
N HIS A 229 -0.17 -7.20 -1.74
CA HIS A 229 -1.01 -8.20 -1.08
C HIS A 229 -2.18 -8.63 -1.98
N PRO A 230 -1.97 -9.59 -2.90
CA PRO A 230 -3.06 -10.19 -3.66
C PRO A 230 -3.72 -11.28 -2.81
N PHE A 231 -5.04 -11.15 -2.59
CA PHE A 231 -5.83 -12.09 -1.81
C PHE A 231 -7.00 -12.63 -2.64
N PHE A 232 -7.08 -13.96 -2.82
CA PHE A 232 -8.04 -14.63 -3.71
C PHE A 232 -8.08 -14.05 -5.14
N CYS A 233 -6.93 -13.68 -5.68
CA CYS A 233 -6.80 -13.17 -7.04
C CYS A 233 -6.59 -14.28 -8.07
N LYS A 234 -6.99 -14.03 -9.33
CA LYS A 234 -6.78 -14.95 -10.47
C LYS A 234 -6.10 -14.21 -11.62
N ASN A 235 -5.18 -14.88 -12.32
CA ASN A 235 -4.44 -14.34 -13.45
C ASN A 235 -3.70 -13.02 -13.08
N LEU A 236 -2.83 -13.11 -12.09
CA LEU A 236 -1.92 -12.03 -11.71
C LEU A 236 -0.59 -12.22 -12.45
N THR A 237 -0.17 -11.17 -13.16
CA THR A 237 1.16 -11.06 -13.76
C THR A 237 1.92 -9.92 -13.11
N VAL A 238 3.10 -10.21 -12.60
CA VAL A 238 4.04 -9.23 -12.04
C VAL A 238 5.33 -9.35 -12.81
N ARG A 239 5.74 -8.28 -13.50
CA ARG A 239 6.99 -8.27 -14.27
C ARG A 239 7.64 -6.89 -14.27
N ASN A 240 8.97 -6.85 -14.37
CA ASN A 240 9.74 -5.61 -14.38
C ASN A 240 9.48 -4.70 -13.16
N VAL A 241 8.97 -5.26 -12.06
CA VAL A 241 8.61 -4.53 -10.85
C VAL A 241 9.80 -4.51 -9.91
N THR A 242 10.07 -3.36 -9.32
CA THR A 242 11.01 -3.20 -8.22
C THR A 242 10.26 -2.98 -6.92
N VAL A 243 10.61 -3.74 -5.88
CA VAL A 243 10.13 -3.51 -4.51
C VAL A 243 11.31 -3.08 -3.66
N SER A 244 11.24 -1.87 -3.09
CA SER A 244 12.33 -1.30 -2.30
C SER A 244 11.81 -0.65 -1.02
N ASN A 245 12.26 -1.15 0.11
CA ASN A 245 11.92 -0.59 1.43
C ASN A 245 13.21 -0.22 2.17
N PRO A 246 13.93 0.82 1.72
CA PRO A 246 15.25 1.16 2.25
C PRO A 246 15.23 1.56 3.73
N TYR A 247 14.08 2.03 4.21
CA TYR A 247 13.90 2.36 5.62
C TYR A 247 13.49 1.10 6.40
N TYR A 248 14.44 0.51 7.14
CA TYR A 248 14.23 -0.63 8.05
C TYR A 248 13.54 -1.82 7.38
N CYS A 249 14.16 -2.34 6.34
CA CYS A 249 13.64 -3.32 5.41
C CYS A 249 12.85 -4.47 6.04
N LEU A 250 11.59 -4.63 5.63
CA LEU A 250 10.72 -5.74 6.03
C LEU A 250 11.06 -7.06 5.32
N LEU A 251 11.63 -6.98 4.12
CA LEU A 251 11.82 -8.14 3.22
C LEU A 251 12.97 -9.08 3.63
N TYR A 252 13.94 -8.62 4.43
CA TYR A 252 15.05 -9.48 4.85
C TYR A 252 14.72 -10.44 6.02
N THR A 253 13.46 -10.55 6.42
CA THR A 253 13.06 -11.38 7.56
C THR A 253 12.06 -12.49 7.26
N SER A 254 11.63 -12.62 6.01
CA SER A 254 10.93 -13.83 5.57
C SER A 254 11.99 -14.77 5.00
N PRO A 255 12.31 -15.90 5.66
CA PRO A 255 13.12 -16.91 5.03
C PRO A 255 12.40 -17.34 3.76
N SER A 256 13.13 -17.38 2.67
CA SER A 256 12.62 -18.00 1.44
C SER A 256 12.28 -19.44 1.75
N PRO A 257 11.15 -19.99 1.29
CA PRO A 257 10.86 -21.41 1.45
C PRO A 257 11.84 -22.34 0.71
N ARG A 258 12.93 -21.79 0.18
CA ARG A 258 13.95 -22.51 -0.61
C ARG A 258 15.35 -22.47 0.00
N ASP A 259 15.50 -21.87 1.22
CA ASP A 259 16.77 -21.90 1.96
C ASP A 259 16.75 -23.04 2.98
#